data_8232fbd71060acac639c1f48852fd328
#
_entry.id   8232fbd71060acac639c1f48852fd328
#
_cell.length_a   1.000
_cell.length_b   1.000
_cell.length_c   1.000
_cell.angle_alpha   90.00
_cell.angle_beta   90.00
_cell.angle_gamma   90.00
#
_symmetry.space_group_name_H-M   'P 1'
#
loop_
_entity.id
_entity.type
_entity.pdbx_description
1 polymer ?
#
loop_
_entity_poly.entity_id
_entity_poly.type
_entity_poly.pdbx_seq_one_letter_code
_entity_poly.pdbx_strand_id
1 'polypeptide(L)'
;MKSEEKTMTESEFVNLMRQQGCNAEAVDNDDVVLIPIYDGITDDHGCISQEMYRVPRAIAPDCNFIVRLADDSLANYRMHKGDELRMRKQDTAQSGEFVLAIYDGLPTVKVYFEDEDGSKWLVPDDETHDAMRINADHSCSIIGVATAWIKQCRAISPEDCAKAVKAVRSSKK
;
A
#
# COMPACT_ATOMS: atom_id res chain seq x y z
N MET A 1 -10.19 -28.59 27.60
CA MET A 1 -10.47 -27.20 28.00
C MET A 1 -9.73 -26.28 27.01
N LYS A 2 -10.46 -25.58 26.12
CA LYS A 2 -9.89 -24.49 25.34
C LYS A 2 -9.77 -23.30 26.27
N SER A 3 -8.57 -22.79 26.51
CA SER A 3 -8.37 -21.52 27.18
C SER A 3 -9.01 -20.45 26.28
N GLU A 4 -10.04 -19.77 26.76
CA GLU A 4 -10.54 -18.55 26.14
C GLU A 4 -9.41 -17.53 26.22
N GLU A 5 -8.79 -17.21 25.09
CA GLU A 5 -7.91 -16.06 24.99
C GLU A 5 -8.76 -14.81 25.23
N LYS A 6 -8.60 -14.24 26.41
CA LYS A 6 -9.26 -12.98 26.76
C LYS A 6 -8.67 -11.87 25.90
N THR A 7 -9.41 -11.44 24.90
CA THR A 7 -9.02 -10.30 24.08
C THR A 7 -9.05 -9.02 24.92
N MET A 8 -7.95 -8.30 24.93
CA MET A 8 -7.81 -7.02 25.65
C MET A 8 -8.76 -6.00 25.02
N THR A 9 -9.48 -5.26 25.83
CA THR A 9 -10.32 -4.14 25.36
C THR A 9 -9.45 -2.95 24.98
N GLU A 10 -9.98 -2.02 24.15
CA GLU A 10 -9.28 -0.79 23.75
C GLU A 10 -8.85 0.03 24.98
N SER A 11 -9.72 0.18 25.96
CA SER A 11 -9.41 0.90 27.21
C SER A 11 -8.30 0.22 28.03
N GLU A 12 -8.27 -1.09 28.08
CA GLU A 12 -7.19 -1.84 28.75
C GLU A 12 -5.86 -1.65 28.00
N PHE A 13 -5.86 -1.66 26.66
CA PHE A 13 -4.70 -1.41 25.85
C PHE A 13 -4.16 0.02 26.04
N VAL A 14 -5.02 1.05 25.96
CA VAL A 14 -4.63 2.45 26.16
C VAL A 14 -4.01 2.66 27.55
N ASN A 15 -4.61 2.08 28.58
CA ASN A 15 -4.06 2.18 29.94
C ASN A 15 -2.71 1.48 30.07
N LEU A 16 -2.53 0.31 29.44
CA LEU A 16 -1.25 -0.38 29.39
C LEU A 16 -0.17 0.49 28.73
N MET A 17 -0.48 1.10 27.60
CA MET A 17 0.45 1.97 26.87
C MET A 17 0.84 3.22 27.67
N ARG A 18 -0.12 3.82 28.40
CA ARG A 18 0.15 4.95 29.31
C ARG A 18 1.08 4.57 30.45
N GLN A 19 0.89 3.38 31.02
CA GLN A 19 1.78 2.86 32.07
C GLN A 19 3.21 2.63 31.58
N GLN A 20 3.39 2.38 30.26
CA GLN A 20 4.70 2.29 29.61
C GLN A 20 5.29 3.66 29.21
N GLY A 21 4.67 4.76 29.60
CA GLY A 21 5.13 6.12 29.28
C GLY A 21 4.75 6.60 27.86
N CYS A 22 3.88 5.86 27.17
CA CYS A 22 3.36 6.29 25.87
C CYS A 22 2.22 7.30 26.06
N ASN A 23 2.19 8.34 25.22
CA ASN A 23 1.05 9.23 25.14
C ASN A 23 -0.05 8.60 24.28
N ALA A 24 -0.77 7.63 24.84
CA ALA A 24 -1.83 6.90 24.17
C ALA A 24 -3.20 7.45 24.56
N GLU A 25 -4.07 7.65 23.58
CA GLU A 25 -5.44 8.07 23.74
C GLU A 25 -6.37 7.09 23.01
N ALA A 26 -7.55 6.84 23.58
CA ALA A 26 -8.59 6.11 22.87
C ALA A 26 -9.08 6.99 21.70
N VAL A 27 -9.26 6.37 20.54
CA VAL A 27 -9.78 7.06 19.37
C VAL A 27 -11.28 7.31 19.58
N ASP A 28 -11.68 8.56 19.45
CA ASP A 28 -13.10 8.88 19.38
C ASP A 28 -13.72 8.19 18.17
N ASN A 29 -14.75 7.39 18.41
CA ASN A 29 -15.46 6.70 17.33
C ASN A 29 -16.08 7.63 16.29
N ASP A 30 -16.26 8.89 16.62
CA ASP A 30 -16.81 9.90 15.72
C ASP A 30 -15.77 10.47 14.75
N ASP A 31 -14.47 10.24 14.99
CA ASP A 31 -13.38 10.69 14.10
C ASP A 31 -12.74 9.57 13.27
N VAL A 32 -13.52 8.55 12.94
CA VAL A 32 -13.10 7.52 12.00
C VAL A 32 -13.65 7.75 10.60
N VAL A 33 -12.88 7.36 9.59
CA VAL A 33 -13.30 7.34 8.19
C VAL A 33 -13.33 5.92 7.67
N LEU A 34 -14.30 5.64 6.79
CA LEU A 34 -14.37 4.39 6.04
C LEU A 34 -13.64 4.60 4.71
N ILE A 35 -12.60 3.83 4.48
CA ILE A 35 -11.77 3.91 3.28
C ILE A 35 -12.00 2.65 2.45
N PRO A 36 -12.52 2.78 1.20
CA PRO A 36 -12.73 1.64 0.31
C PRO A 36 -11.40 1.06 -0.15
N ILE A 37 -11.34 -0.27 -0.27
CA ILE A 37 -10.21 -1.00 -0.80
C ILE A 37 -10.57 -1.51 -2.19
N TYR A 38 -9.70 -1.27 -3.15
CA TYR A 38 -9.80 -1.82 -4.49
C TYR A 38 -8.85 -3.01 -4.62
N ASP A 39 -9.41 -4.22 -4.75
CA ASP A 39 -8.66 -5.44 -4.97
C ASP A 39 -8.48 -5.69 -6.46
N GLY A 40 -7.27 -5.51 -6.91
CA GLY A 40 -6.92 -5.76 -8.31
C GLY A 40 -7.72 -4.85 -9.25
N ILE A 41 -7.06 -4.42 -10.26
CA ILE A 41 -7.68 -3.59 -11.28
C ILE A 41 -7.90 -4.52 -12.46
N THR A 42 -9.15 -4.86 -12.74
CA THR A 42 -9.51 -5.64 -13.92
C THR A 42 -9.92 -4.71 -15.07
N ASP A 43 -9.72 -5.19 -16.29
CA ASP A 43 -9.90 -4.49 -17.55
C ASP A 43 -11.26 -3.81 -17.74
N ASP A 44 -12.22 -4.12 -16.85
CA ASP A 44 -13.63 -3.83 -17.12
C ASP A 44 -14.30 -2.90 -16.13
N HIS A 45 -13.65 -2.20 -15.26
CA HIS A 45 -14.23 -1.25 -14.28
C HIS A 45 -13.87 -1.56 -12.83
N GLY A 46 -12.59 -1.47 -12.50
CA GLY A 46 -12.09 -1.46 -11.13
C GLY A 46 -12.98 -2.16 -10.12
N CYS A 47 -12.70 -3.40 -9.80
CA CYS A 47 -13.51 -4.11 -8.82
C CYS A 47 -13.43 -3.38 -7.50
N ILE A 48 -14.52 -2.72 -7.10
CA ILE A 48 -14.66 -2.21 -5.74
C ILE A 48 -14.70 -3.44 -4.86
N SER A 49 -13.67 -3.68 -4.08
CA SER A 49 -13.76 -4.62 -2.98
C SER A 49 -14.90 -4.16 -2.08
N GLN A 50 -15.70 -5.10 -1.58
CA GLN A 50 -16.69 -4.79 -0.55
C GLN A 50 -16.03 -4.53 0.82
N GLU A 51 -14.71 -4.61 0.87
CA GLU A 51 -13.93 -4.35 2.08
C GLU A 51 -13.71 -2.86 2.26
N MET A 52 -13.85 -2.41 3.50
CA MET A 52 -13.55 -1.04 3.90
C MET A 52 -12.69 -1.06 5.14
N TYR A 53 -11.63 -0.25 5.16
CA TYR A 53 -10.91 0.01 6.39
C TYR A 53 -11.58 1.11 7.18
N ARG A 54 -11.78 0.81 8.46
CA ARG A 54 -12.19 1.79 9.45
C ARG A 54 -10.94 2.32 10.14
N VAL A 55 -10.56 3.54 9.85
CA VAL A 55 -9.33 4.15 10.37
C VAL A 55 -9.60 5.51 11.00
N PRO A 56 -8.86 5.89 12.05
CA PRO A 56 -8.89 7.24 12.56
C PRO A 56 -8.45 8.23 11.47
N ARG A 57 -9.16 9.32 11.32
CA ARG A 57 -8.84 10.37 10.35
C ARG A 57 -7.42 10.90 10.52
N ALA A 58 -6.95 11.02 11.76
CA ALA A 58 -5.63 11.52 12.09
C ALA A 58 -4.47 10.70 11.48
N ILE A 59 -4.67 9.39 11.28
CA ILE A 59 -3.60 8.53 10.71
C ILE A 59 -3.70 8.34 9.19
N ALA A 60 -4.77 8.85 8.57
CA ALA A 60 -4.97 8.78 7.13
C ALA A 60 -5.66 10.05 6.59
N PRO A 61 -5.11 11.27 6.87
CA PRO A 61 -5.78 12.51 6.54
C PRO A 61 -6.03 12.70 5.04
N ASP A 62 -5.12 12.18 4.20
CA ASP A 62 -5.14 12.36 2.75
C ASP A 62 -5.43 11.05 1.99
N CYS A 63 -6.03 10.06 2.66
CA CYS A 63 -6.38 8.80 2.04
C CYS A 63 -7.86 8.79 1.62
N ASN A 64 -8.12 8.73 0.32
CA ASN A 64 -9.47 8.61 -0.21
C ASN A 64 -9.85 7.17 -0.53
N PHE A 65 -8.87 6.34 -0.90
CA PHE A 65 -9.05 4.92 -1.19
C PHE A 65 -7.72 4.17 -1.05
N ILE A 66 -7.80 2.85 -1.03
CA ILE A 66 -6.65 1.95 -0.99
C ILE A 66 -6.66 1.10 -2.24
N VAL A 67 -5.48 0.87 -2.81
CA VAL A 67 -5.28 -0.09 -3.91
C VAL A 67 -4.41 -1.23 -3.40
N ARG A 68 -4.91 -2.46 -3.52
CA ARG A 68 -4.12 -3.66 -3.26
C ARG A 68 -3.42 -4.09 -4.55
N LEU A 69 -2.10 -4.27 -4.50
CA LEU A 69 -1.33 -4.65 -5.67
C LEU A 69 -1.69 -6.07 -6.12
N ALA A 70 -2.01 -6.21 -7.41
CA ALA A 70 -2.43 -7.47 -8.01
C ALA A 70 -1.26 -8.37 -8.43
N ASP A 71 -0.08 -7.78 -8.62
CA ASP A 71 1.12 -8.44 -9.13
C ASP A 71 2.40 -7.88 -8.49
N ASP A 72 3.54 -8.37 -8.94
CA ASP A 72 4.87 -7.97 -8.49
C ASP A 72 5.56 -6.97 -9.44
N SER A 73 4.80 -6.24 -10.28
CA SER A 73 5.35 -5.28 -11.25
C SER A 73 6.10 -4.09 -10.63
N LEU A 74 6.06 -3.96 -9.32
CA LEU A 74 6.77 -2.95 -8.52
C LEU A 74 7.78 -3.57 -7.53
N ALA A 75 8.24 -4.80 -7.82
CA ALA A 75 9.06 -5.59 -6.88
C ALA A 75 10.44 -4.96 -6.60
N ASN A 76 11.06 -4.26 -7.58
CA ASN A 76 12.33 -3.57 -7.36
C ASN A 76 12.19 -2.40 -6.38
N TYR A 77 11.01 -1.77 -6.30
CA TYR A 77 10.67 -0.82 -5.23
C TYR A 77 10.23 -1.54 -3.94
N ARG A 78 10.41 -2.87 -3.87
CA ARG A 78 10.03 -3.72 -2.72
C ARG A 78 8.53 -3.77 -2.45
N MET A 79 7.72 -3.44 -3.44
CA MET A 79 6.27 -3.55 -3.40
C MET A 79 5.85 -4.84 -4.09
N HIS A 80 5.08 -5.66 -3.41
CA HIS A 80 4.72 -7.00 -3.86
C HIS A 80 3.21 -7.18 -3.91
N LYS A 81 2.78 -8.18 -4.65
CA LYS A 81 1.38 -8.60 -4.67
C LYS A 81 0.80 -8.72 -3.26
N GLY A 82 -0.34 -8.09 -3.04
CA GLY A 82 -1.04 -8.04 -1.76
C GLY A 82 -0.61 -6.89 -0.85
N ASP A 83 0.45 -6.16 -1.17
CA ASP A 83 0.76 -4.90 -0.50
C ASP A 83 -0.29 -3.83 -0.86
N GLU A 84 -0.48 -2.85 -0.02
CA GLU A 84 -1.53 -1.84 -0.15
C GLU A 84 -0.95 -0.44 -0.27
N LEU A 85 -1.45 0.32 -1.23
CA LEU A 85 -1.13 1.74 -1.39
C LEU A 85 -2.30 2.59 -0.91
N ARG A 86 -2.04 3.52 0.01
CA ARG A 86 -2.99 4.58 0.34
C ARG A 86 -2.95 5.64 -0.74
N MET A 87 -4.09 5.95 -1.30
CA MET A 87 -4.20 6.84 -2.44
C MET A 87 -4.95 8.13 -2.07
N ARG A 88 -4.39 9.25 -2.47
CA ARG A 88 -5.08 10.53 -2.53
C ARG A 88 -5.66 10.70 -3.93
N LYS A 89 -6.96 10.96 -4.03
CA LYS A 89 -7.63 11.20 -5.31
C LYS A 89 -7.17 12.54 -5.88
N GLN A 90 -6.54 12.49 -7.04
CA GLN A 90 -6.17 13.68 -7.83
C GLN A 90 -5.87 13.27 -9.27
N ASP A 91 -5.98 14.20 -10.19
CA ASP A 91 -5.82 14.01 -11.64
C ASP A 91 -4.46 14.47 -12.19
N THR A 92 -3.59 14.93 -11.32
CA THR A 92 -2.23 15.39 -11.65
C THR A 92 -1.21 14.71 -10.74
N ALA A 93 0.04 14.64 -11.20
CA ALA A 93 1.14 14.08 -10.41
C ALA A 93 2.44 14.85 -10.66
N GLN A 94 3.39 14.69 -9.76
CA GLN A 94 4.76 15.19 -9.89
C GLN A 94 5.70 14.03 -10.24
N SER A 95 6.81 14.35 -10.92
CA SER A 95 7.84 13.34 -11.24
C SER A 95 8.33 12.62 -9.98
N GLY A 96 8.34 11.29 -10.03
CA GLY A 96 8.73 10.42 -8.94
C GLY A 96 7.56 9.92 -8.06
N GLU A 97 6.35 10.42 -8.26
CA GLU A 97 5.18 9.94 -7.52
C GLU A 97 4.64 8.62 -8.11
N PHE A 98 4.25 7.69 -7.24
CA PHE A 98 3.50 6.51 -7.64
C PHE A 98 2.05 6.89 -7.90
N VAL A 99 1.56 6.58 -9.08
CA VAL A 99 0.21 6.92 -9.51
C VAL A 99 -0.60 5.68 -9.84
N LEU A 100 -1.89 5.72 -9.55
CA LEU A 100 -2.88 4.89 -10.21
C LEU A 100 -3.37 5.65 -11.43
N ALA A 101 -3.20 5.09 -12.61
CA ALA A 101 -3.67 5.64 -13.86
C ALA A 101 -4.50 4.63 -14.64
N ILE A 102 -5.45 5.13 -15.45
CA ILE A 102 -6.09 4.35 -16.51
C ILE A 102 -5.36 4.70 -17.80
N TYR A 103 -4.68 3.73 -18.39
CA TYR A 103 -3.93 3.87 -19.62
C TYR A 103 -4.52 2.96 -20.71
N ASP A 104 -5.03 3.53 -21.79
CA ASP A 104 -5.77 2.82 -22.85
C ASP A 104 -6.89 1.92 -22.31
N GLY A 105 -7.61 2.42 -21.30
CA GLY A 105 -8.68 1.69 -20.64
C GLY A 105 -8.23 0.70 -19.56
N LEU A 106 -6.93 0.47 -19.41
CA LEU A 106 -6.37 -0.46 -18.44
C LEU A 106 -5.81 0.29 -17.23
N PRO A 107 -6.23 -0.06 -16.02
CA PRO A 107 -5.67 0.52 -14.83
C PRO A 107 -4.28 -0.03 -14.55
N THR A 108 -3.39 0.84 -14.16
CA THR A 108 -1.99 0.49 -13.84
C THR A 108 -1.46 1.35 -12.71
N VAL A 109 -0.56 0.76 -11.90
CA VAL A 109 0.22 1.51 -10.92
C VAL A 109 1.65 1.63 -11.44
N LYS A 110 2.13 2.84 -11.63
CA LYS A 110 3.47 3.16 -12.15
C LYS A 110 4.01 4.42 -11.49
N VAL A 111 5.27 4.71 -11.74
CA VAL A 111 5.87 6.00 -11.37
C VAL A 111 5.60 7.02 -12.48
N TYR A 112 5.05 8.17 -12.11
CA TYR A 112 4.90 9.28 -13.03
C TYR A 112 6.23 10.00 -13.21
N PHE A 113 6.56 10.35 -14.44
CA PHE A 113 7.76 11.09 -14.78
C PHE A 113 7.47 12.10 -15.89
N GLU A 114 7.95 13.31 -15.72
CA GLU A 114 7.96 14.37 -16.73
C GLU A 114 9.41 14.72 -17.07
N ASP A 115 9.76 14.55 -18.33
CA ASP A 115 11.11 14.78 -18.86
C ASP A 115 11.38 16.27 -19.04
N GLU A 116 12.64 16.63 -19.30
CA GLU A 116 13.08 18.01 -19.52
C GLU A 116 12.41 18.69 -20.73
N ASP A 117 11.99 17.89 -21.73
CA ASP A 117 11.25 18.38 -22.92
C ASP A 117 9.73 18.49 -22.68
N GLY A 118 9.25 18.21 -21.45
CA GLY A 118 7.84 18.20 -21.10
C GLY A 118 7.10 16.92 -21.51
N SER A 119 7.78 15.89 -22.01
CA SER A 119 7.20 14.58 -22.28
C SER A 119 6.86 13.87 -20.99
N LYS A 120 5.67 13.26 -20.93
CA LYS A 120 5.14 12.59 -19.73
C LYS A 120 5.12 11.09 -19.92
N TRP A 121 5.46 10.38 -18.87
CA TRP A 121 5.64 8.93 -18.87
C TRP A 121 5.06 8.28 -17.63
N LEU A 122 4.60 7.05 -17.81
CA LEU A 122 4.39 6.09 -16.73
C LEU A 122 5.55 5.08 -16.77
N VAL A 123 6.40 5.13 -15.77
CA VAL A 123 7.65 4.35 -15.72
C VAL A 123 7.42 3.07 -14.92
N PRO A 124 7.71 1.89 -15.49
CA PRO A 124 7.68 0.63 -14.76
C PRO A 124 8.85 0.54 -13.78
N ASP A 125 8.78 -0.47 -12.93
CA ASP A 125 9.78 -0.76 -11.91
C ASP A 125 11.00 -1.52 -12.45
N ASP A 126 10.87 -2.19 -13.58
CA ASP A 126 11.89 -3.08 -14.10
C ASP A 126 12.28 -2.77 -15.57
N GLU A 127 13.45 -3.26 -15.95
CA GLU A 127 13.98 -3.12 -17.32
C GLU A 127 13.28 -4.04 -18.34
N THR A 128 12.35 -4.89 -17.89
CA THR A 128 11.65 -5.85 -18.76
C THR A 128 10.36 -5.29 -19.34
N HIS A 129 9.87 -4.17 -18.80
CA HIS A 129 8.68 -3.49 -19.28
C HIS A 129 9.05 -2.10 -19.83
N ASP A 130 8.47 -1.76 -20.96
CA ASP A 130 8.69 -0.45 -21.57
C ASP A 130 7.97 0.66 -20.80
N ALA A 131 8.59 1.84 -20.72
CA ALA A 131 7.94 3.03 -20.23
C ALA A 131 6.80 3.45 -21.18
N MET A 132 5.65 3.80 -20.60
CA MET A 132 4.42 4.13 -21.32
C MET A 132 4.34 5.64 -21.51
N ARG A 133 4.39 6.12 -22.74
CA ARG A 133 4.33 7.55 -23.03
C ARG A 133 2.91 8.07 -22.94
N ILE A 134 2.71 9.16 -22.22
CA ILE A 134 1.43 9.87 -22.14
C ILE A 134 1.42 10.93 -23.25
N ASN A 135 0.63 10.70 -24.31
CA ASN A 135 0.51 11.59 -25.44
C ASN A 135 -0.91 11.52 -26.04
N ALA A 136 -1.12 12.16 -27.18
CA ALA A 136 -2.42 12.18 -27.84
C ALA A 136 -2.83 10.84 -28.47
N ASP A 137 -1.87 9.91 -28.68
CA ASP A 137 -2.14 8.61 -29.31
C ASP A 137 -2.65 7.58 -28.29
N HIS A 138 -2.47 7.86 -27.00
CA HIS A 138 -2.85 6.99 -25.91
C HIS A 138 -3.74 7.72 -24.90
N SER A 139 -4.86 7.13 -24.54
CA SER A 139 -5.69 7.67 -23.48
C SER A 139 -5.03 7.43 -22.12
N CYS A 140 -4.83 8.47 -21.33
CA CYS A 140 -4.29 8.34 -19.99
C CYS A 140 -5.03 9.28 -19.02
N SER A 141 -5.51 8.73 -17.92
CA SER A 141 -6.12 9.49 -16.83
C SER A 141 -5.50 9.09 -15.50
N ILE A 142 -4.91 10.04 -14.79
CA ILE A 142 -4.45 9.83 -13.42
C ILE A 142 -5.67 9.84 -12.50
N ILE A 143 -5.82 8.82 -11.68
CA ILE A 143 -6.93 8.65 -10.74
C ILE A 143 -6.52 9.07 -9.32
N GLY A 144 -5.27 8.87 -8.98
CA GLY A 144 -4.75 9.24 -7.68
C GLY A 144 -3.26 9.00 -7.55
N VAL A 145 -2.71 9.57 -6.49
CA VAL A 145 -1.29 9.48 -6.12
C VAL A 145 -1.15 8.75 -4.80
N ALA A 146 -0.17 7.87 -4.71
CA ALA A 146 0.12 7.13 -3.49
C ALA A 146 0.74 8.06 -2.43
N THR A 147 0.17 8.05 -1.23
CA THR A 147 0.64 8.84 -0.07
C THR A 147 1.35 7.98 0.97
N ALA A 148 1.08 6.68 0.97
CA ALA A 148 1.73 5.72 1.85
C ALA A 148 1.65 4.31 1.26
N TRP A 149 2.56 3.49 1.69
CA TRP A 149 2.62 2.07 1.38
C TRP A 149 2.53 1.26 2.67
N ILE A 150 1.63 0.28 2.67
CA ILE A 150 1.41 -0.63 3.80
C ILE A 150 1.86 -2.02 3.37
N LYS A 151 2.85 -2.53 4.05
CA LYS A 151 3.36 -3.87 3.83
C LYS A 151 2.75 -4.84 4.83
N GLN A 152 2.20 -5.93 4.32
CA GLN A 152 1.76 -7.00 5.20
C GLN A 152 2.96 -7.77 5.76
N CYS A 153 2.99 -7.98 7.08
CA CYS A 153 3.95 -8.88 7.69
C CYS A 153 3.61 -10.32 7.30
N ARG A 154 4.51 -10.96 6.55
CA ARG A 154 4.40 -12.39 6.25
C ARG A 154 5.17 -13.18 7.31
N ALA A 155 4.59 -14.26 7.76
CA ALA A 155 5.32 -15.20 8.63
C ALA A 155 6.53 -15.75 7.87
N ILE A 156 7.70 -15.73 8.53
CA ILE A 156 8.90 -16.37 8.01
C ILE A 156 8.74 -17.88 8.20
N SER A 157 9.11 -18.66 7.19
CA SER A 157 8.99 -20.11 7.28
C SER A 157 9.88 -20.68 8.42
N PRO A 158 9.44 -21.74 9.11
CA PRO A 158 10.29 -22.39 10.12
C PRO A 158 11.64 -22.85 9.57
N GLU A 159 11.69 -23.20 8.29
CA GLU A 159 12.94 -23.61 7.60
C GLU A 159 13.92 -22.42 7.46
N ASP A 160 13.44 -21.26 7.09
CA ASP A 160 14.28 -20.06 6.97
C ASP A 160 14.76 -19.57 8.33
N CYS A 161 13.91 -19.65 9.35
CA CYS A 161 14.32 -19.43 10.74
C CYS A 161 15.43 -20.40 11.16
N ALA A 162 15.30 -21.69 10.82
CA ALA A 162 16.31 -22.69 11.15
C ALA A 162 17.64 -22.47 10.41
N LYS A 163 17.60 -22.01 9.14
CA LYS A 163 18.80 -21.62 8.38
C LYS A 163 19.52 -20.45 9.05
N ALA A 164 18.78 -19.42 9.44
CA ALA A 164 19.36 -18.26 10.12
C ALA A 164 20.03 -18.64 11.45
N VAL A 165 19.41 -19.51 12.25
CA VAL A 165 19.98 -20.01 13.50
C VAL A 165 21.25 -20.82 13.26
N LYS A 166 21.29 -21.68 12.21
CA LYS A 166 22.48 -22.46 11.84
C LYS A 166 23.65 -21.56 11.44
N ALA A 167 23.38 -20.51 10.67
CA ALA A 167 24.40 -19.54 10.23
C ALA A 167 25.08 -18.85 11.44
N VAL A 168 24.31 -18.43 12.44
CA VAL A 168 24.84 -17.82 13.67
C VAL A 168 25.69 -18.81 14.49
N ARG A 169 25.28 -20.09 14.56
CA ARG A 169 26.02 -21.13 15.28
C ARG A 169 27.35 -21.50 14.62
N SER A 170 27.42 -21.42 13.30
CA SER A 170 28.67 -21.70 12.55
C SER A 170 29.67 -20.55 12.55
N SER A 171 29.23 -19.31 12.75
CA SER A 171 30.12 -18.14 12.82
C SER A 171 30.77 -17.93 14.21
N LYS A 172 30.40 -18.72 15.20
CA LYS A 172 30.96 -18.67 16.58
C LYS A 172 31.95 -19.79 16.88
N LYS A 173 32.41 -20.52 15.88
CA LYS A 173 33.54 -21.45 15.96
C LYS A 173 34.74 -20.87 15.23
#